data_62e5484fba98a4c295b533ef33e4ddd2
#
_entry.id   62e5484fba98a4c295b533ef33e4ddd2
#
_cell.length_a   1.000
_cell.length_b   1.000
_cell.length_c   1.000
_cell.angle_alpha   90.00
_cell.angle_beta   90.00
_cell.angle_gamma   90.00
#
_symmetry.space_group_name_H-M   'P 1'
#
loop_
_entity.id
_entity.type
_entity.pdbx_description
1 polymer ?
#
loop_
_entity_poly.entity_id
_entity_poly.type
_entity_poly.pdbx_seq_one_letter_code
_entity_poly.pdbx_strand_id
1 'polypeptide(L)'
;NLFAVAGTILVNSGTGEVMRVTADSTATGLTVERNIGGTSHTIADAAELFIAGSAYEEGANSPTGVSFDATVATNYTQIFRTAFKVTETLRATNLRTGDKEDEMATKALKLHMQDIERAMFFGKKHESNGTSAQPRRFTGGLTTQITNVLDRTSASGVMTEDQFDRALIEDIFAFGSKQKIMFCGAKVAGHLQKFGKDRWQPTVVEGTYGVNLTQYATFAGDLMVHLHPQFRQVPGMANAAVIIDFPYLKYRYLDGRDTSLLRDRQAADEDAVKHEFLTECGLEMMQDKTHAYIKNWNNIA
;
A
#
# COMPACT_ATOMS: atom_id res chain seq x y z
N ASN A 1 18.39 -6.65 16.58
CA ASN A 1 19.59 -6.74 17.45
C ASN A 1 20.54 -5.54 17.34
N LEU A 2 20.43 -4.70 16.31
CA LEU A 2 21.31 -3.54 16.09
C LEU A 2 21.29 -2.47 17.20
N PHE A 3 20.29 -2.51 18.07
CA PHE A 3 20.08 -1.52 19.13
C PHE A 3 20.65 -1.91 20.49
N ALA A 4 21.08 -3.15 20.66
CA ALA A 4 21.57 -3.64 21.92
C ALA A 4 23.12 -3.49 21.98
N VAL A 5 23.59 -2.29 22.31
CA VAL A 5 25.00 -2.02 22.61
C VAL A 5 25.29 -2.30 24.08
N ALA A 6 26.58 -2.45 24.44
CA ALA A 6 26.99 -2.61 25.82
C ALA A 6 26.40 -1.52 26.71
N GLY A 7 25.84 -1.91 27.85
CA GLY A 7 25.14 -0.99 28.77
C GLY A 7 23.62 -0.89 28.56
N THR A 8 23.07 -1.45 27.48
CA THR A 8 21.60 -1.49 27.27
C THR A 8 20.93 -2.41 28.30
N ILE A 9 19.83 -1.97 28.89
CA ILE A 9 18.98 -2.74 29.80
C ILE A 9 17.82 -3.34 29.03
N LEU A 10 17.71 -4.67 29.12
CA LEU A 10 16.63 -5.46 28.53
C LEU A 10 15.74 -6.02 29.63
N VAL A 11 14.44 -6.04 29.36
CA VAL A 11 13.46 -6.67 30.26
C VAL A 11 12.70 -7.72 29.47
N ASN A 12 12.58 -8.92 30.05
CA ASN A 12 11.74 -9.98 29.52
C ASN A 12 10.27 -9.69 29.86
N SER A 13 9.42 -9.50 28.84
CA SER A 13 8.01 -9.16 29.04
C SER A 13 7.23 -10.24 29.79
N GLY A 14 7.59 -11.52 29.61
CA GLY A 14 6.90 -12.65 30.23
C GLY A 14 7.27 -12.90 31.69
N THR A 15 8.52 -12.67 32.08
CA THR A 15 9.04 -13.01 33.42
C THR A 15 9.37 -11.78 34.27
N GLY A 16 9.48 -10.61 33.65
CA GLY A 16 9.93 -9.38 34.31
C GLY A 16 11.44 -9.36 34.64
N GLU A 17 12.22 -10.36 34.19
CA GLU A 17 13.65 -10.39 34.45
C GLU A 17 14.37 -9.25 33.75
N VAL A 18 15.22 -8.55 34.50
CA VAL A 18 16.04 -7.47 34.01
C VAL A 18 17.44 -7.99 33.70
N MET A 19 17.94 -7.66 32.52
CA MET A 19 19.25 -8.06 32.01
C MET A 19 20.00 -6.86 31.47
N ARG A 20 21.33 -6.83 31.60
CA ARG A 20 22.19 -5.79 31.02
C ARG A 20 23.04 -6.40 29.93
N VAL A 21 23.11 -5.74 28.80
CA VAL A 21 24.00 -6.12 27.70
C VAL A 21 25.43 -5.76 28.09
N THR A 22 26.32 -6.74 28.07
CA THR A 22 27.73 -6.58 28.49
C THR A 22 28.68 -6.37 27.31
N ALA A 23 28.29 -6.81 26.11
CA ALA A 23 29.05 -6.61 24.89
C ALA A 23 28.11 -6.26 23.75
N ASP A 24 28.60 -5.48 22.78
CA ASP A 24 27.79 -5.09 21.60
C ASP A 24 27.23 -6.33 20.92
N SER A 25 25.94 -6.22 20.52
CA SER A 25 25.23 -7.33 19.89
C SER A 25 25.84 -7.68 18.53
N THR A 26 25.91 -8.98 18.25
CA THR A 26 26.26 -9.51 16.94
C THR A 26 25.00 -9.86 16.14
N ALA A 27 25.14 -10.21 14.86
CA ALA A 27 24.01 -10.63 14.03
C ALA A 27 23.21 -11.79 14.63
N THR A 28 23.86 -12.67 15.38
CA THR A 28 23.30 -13.93 15.89
C THR A 28 23.38 -14.10 17.40
N GLY A 29 24.05 -13.21 18.12
CA GLY A 29 24.31 -13.37 19.55
C GLY A 29 24.17 -12.08 20.34
N LEU A 30 23.72 -12.24 21.58
CA LEU A 30 23.60 -11.19 22.57
C LEU A 30 24.22 -11.68 23.88
N THR A 31 25.26 -10.98 24.36
CA THR A 31 25.88 -11.30 25.63
C THR A 31 25.31 -10.44 26.73
N VAL A 32 24.69 -11.06 27.73
CA VAL A 32 23.98 -10.34 28.79
C VAL A 32 24.40 -10.80 30.18
N GLU A 33 24.49 -9.87 31.09
CA GLU A 33 24.47 -10.14 32.52
C GLU A 33 23.01 -10.27 32.98
N ARG A 34 22.70 -11.37 33.62
CA ARG A 34 21.34 -11.72 34.06
C ARG A 34 21.10 -11.37 35.52
N ASN A 35 19.84 -11.37 35.91
CA ASN A 35 19.43 -11.22 37.32
C ASN A 35 19.83 -9.88 37.95
N ILE A 36 19.65 -8.79 37.23
CA ILE A 36 19.91 -7.47 37.79
C ILE A 36 18.75 -7.06 38.70
N GLY A 37 19.02 -7.10 40.01
CA GLY A 37 18.06 -6.71 41.05
C GLY A 37 16.90 -7.70 41.25
N GLY A 38 17.05 -8.96 40.88
CA GLY A 38 15.96 -9.92 40.96
C GLY A 38 16.38 -11.39 40.91
N THR A 39 15.54 -12.23 40.35
CA THR A 39 15.76 -13.66 40.15
C THR A 39 15.89 -13.97 38.68
N SER A 40 16.85 -14.81 38.29
CA SER A 40 16.94 -15.28 36.92
C SER A 40 15.84 -16.31 36.63
N HIS A 41 15.22 -16.17 35.46
CA HIS A 41 14.17 -17.06 34.97
C HIS A 41 14.62 -17.80 33.71
N THR A 42 13.99 -18.90 33.41
CA THR A 42 14.20 -19.57 32.11
C THR A 42 13.62 -18.68 31.01
N ILE A 43 14.45 -18.29 30.03
CA ILE A 43 13.98 -17.54 28.86
C ILE A 43 13.49 -18.58 27.84
N ALA A 44 12.21 -18.52 27.50
CA ALA A 44 11.62 -19.37 26.46
C ALA A 44 12.17 -18.99 25.08
N ASP A 45 12.12 -19.95 24.15
CA ASP A 45 12.36 -19.65 22.74
C ASP A 45 11.34 -18.61 22.23
N ALA A 46 11.81 -17.65 21.44
CA ALA A 46 11.01 -16.52 20.95
C ALA A 46 10.43 -15.60 22.06
N ALA A 47 11.01 -15.59 23.28
CA ALA A 47 10.58 -14.65 24.32
C ALA A 47 10.79 -13.19 23.88
N GLU A 48 9.80 -12.36 24.13
CA GLU A 48 9.85 -10.94 23.82
C GLU A 48 10.69 -10.19 24.86
N LEU A 49 11.72 -9.50 24.36
CA LEU A 49 12.58 -8.63 25.15
C LEU A 49 12.38 -7.18 24.69
N PHE A 50 12.18 -6.27 25.62
CA PHE A 50 12.12 -4.85 25.30
C PHE A 50 13.27 -4.06 25.98
N ILE A 51 13.67 -2.96 25.35
CA ILE A 51 14.71 -2.08 25.86
C ILE A 51 14.06 -1.14 26.87
N ALA A 52 14.47 -1.26 28.14
CA ALA A 52 13.99 -0.38 29.22
C ALA A 52 14.85 0.89 29.38
N GLY A 53 16.05 0.91 28.78
CA GLY A 53 16.95 2.04 28.89
C GLY A 53 18.41 1.62 28.81
N SER A 54 19.29 2.39 29.40
CA SER A 54 20.74 2.09 29.49
C SER A 54 21.30 2.50 30.85
N ALA A 55 22.32 1.77 31.34
CA ALA A 55 23.04 2.09 32.54
C ALA A 55 24.54 1.87 32.36
N TYR A 56 25.31 2.88 32.72
CA TYR A 56 26.78 2.91 32.62
C TYR A 56 27.37 3.19 33.98
N GLU A 57 28.61 2.79 34.14
CA GLU A 57 29.41 3.08 35.34
C GLU A 57 29.80 4.57 35.42
N GLU A 58 30.04 5.07 36.61
CA GLU A 58 30.60 6.41 36.78
C GLU A 58 31.98 6.51 36.11
N GLY A 59 32.14 7.51 35.26
CA GLY A 59 33.38 7.67 34.48
C GLY A 59 33.57 6.77 33.29
N ALA A 60 32.51 6.01 32.90
CA ALA A 60 32.56 5.18 31.73
C ALA A 60 32.76 5.99 30.43
N ASN A 61 33.46 5.41 29.45
CA ASN A 61 33.60 5.99 28.12
C ASN A 61 32.23 5.99 27.39
N SER A 62 32.11 6.85 26.36
CA SER A 62 30.94 6.85 25.49
C SER A 62 30.72 5.49 24.85
N PRO A 63 29.48 5.03 24.78
CA PRO A 63 29.15 3.77 24.11
C PRO A 63 29.41 3.82 22.60
N THR A 64 29.45 2.65 21.97
CA THR A 64 29.56 2.56 20.51
C THR A 64 28.43 3.29 19.82
N GLY A 65 28.74 4.15 18.86
CA GLY A 65 27.73 4.88 18.08
C GLY A 65 26.94 3.95 17.20
N VAL A 66 25.61 4.04 17.26
CA VAL A 66 24.69 3.29 16.39
C VAL A 66 24.21 4.23 15.29
N SER A 67 24.43 3.84 14.04
CA SER A 67 23.90 4.55 12.87
C SER A 67 22.86 3.70 12.15
N PHE A 68 21.85 4.37 11.63
CA PHE A 68 20.78 3.72 10.87
C PHE A 68 20.76 4.30 9.46
N ASP A 69 20.99 3.44 8.50
CA ASP A 69 20.82 3.79 7.10
C ASP A 69 19.38 3.50 6.64
N ALA A 70 18.83 4.40 5.85
CA ALA A 70 17.50 4.21 5.29
C ALA A 70 17.49 3.04 4.30
N THR A 71 16.55 2.13 4.47
CA THR A 71 16.34 1.05 3.50
C THR A 71 15.66 1.62 2.26
N VAL A 72 16.28 1.43 1.09
CA VAL A 72 15.75 1.91 -0.18
C VAL A 72 14.93 0.82 -0.86
N ALA A 73 13.64 1.08 -1.07
CA ALA A 73 12.79 0.29 -1.94
C ALA A 73 12.71 0.94 -3.33
N THR A 74 12.78 0.13 -4.38
CA THR A 74 12.73 0.61 -5.77
C THR A 74 11.51 0.08 -6.49
N ASN A 75 10.92 0.90 -7.36
CA ASN A 75 9.86 0.50 -8.28
C ASN A 75 10.23 0.96 -9.70
N TYR A 76 9.52 0.47 -10.71
CA TYR A 76 9.72 0.86 -12.10
C TYR A 76 8.58 1.75 -12.59
N THR A 77 8.88 2.64 -13.53
CA THR A 77 7.87 3.27 -14.37
C THR A 77 7.45 2.30 -15.48
N GLN A 78 6.18 2.35 -15.85
CA GLN A 78 5.59 1.53 -16.90
C GLN A 78 5.05 2.43 -18.01
N ILE A 79 5.24 2.03 -19.26
CA ILE A 79 4.71 2.74 -20.41
C ILE A 79 3.31 2.19 -20.72
N PHE A 80 2.32 3.04 -20.61
CA PHE A 80 0.93 2.78 -20.96
C PHE A 80 0.65 3.40 -22.33
N ARG A 81 -0.01 2.65 -23.20
CA ARG A 81 -0.36 3.11 -24.54
C ARG A 81 -1.75 2.61 -24.93
N THR A 82 -2.63 3.53 -25.31
CA THR A 82 -3.97 3.21 -25.79
C THR A 82 -4.25 3.96 -27.08
N ALA A 83 -4.32 3.23 -28.16
CA ALA A 83 -4.57 3.80 -29.49
C ALA A 83 -6.03 3.62 -29.88
N PHE A 84 -6.56 4.59 -30.60
CA PHE A 84 -7.85 4.50 -31.29
C PHE A 84 -7.72 5.01 -32.73
N LYS A 85 -8.60 4.51 -33.60
CA LYS A 85 -8.55 4.77 -35.02
C LYS A 85 -9.97 5.02 -35.53
N VAL A 86 -10.12 6.00 -36.39
CA VAL A 86 -11.37 6.33 -37.08
C VAL A 86 -11.08 6.41 -38.58
N THR A 87 -11.87 5.75 -39.42
CA THR A 87 -11.72 5.83 -40.87
C THR A 87 -12.24 7.17 -41.40
N GLU A 88 -11.65 7.69 -42.46
CA GLU A 88 -12.09 8.96 -43.06
C GLU A 88 -13.54 8.91 -43.54
N THR A 89 -14.01 7.77 -44.03
CA THR A 89 -15.42 7.57 -44.39
C THR A 89 -16.33 7.77 -43.18
N LEU A 90 -15.98 7.22 -42.02
CA LEU A 90 -16.77 7.36 -40.80
C LEU A 90 -16.72 8.80 -40.26
N ARG A 91 -15.59 9.46 -40.40
CA ARG A 91 -15.39 10.86 -40.03
C ARG A 91 -16.21 11.82 -40.89
N ALA A 92 -16.29 11.54 -42.21
CA ALA A 92 -17.11 12.32 -43.14
C ALA A 92 -18.63 12.05 -43.00
N THR A 93 -19.02 10.98 -42.33
CA THR A 93 -20.44 10.62 -42.15
C THR A 93 -21.07 11.41 -41.02
N ASN A 94 -22.20 12.04 -41.32
CA ASN A 94 -22.97 12.77 -40.29
C ASN A 94 -23.71 11.80 -39.37
N LEU A 95 -23.15 11.57 -38.20
CA LEU A 95 -23.66 10.61 -37.22
C LEU A 95 -24.65 11.26 -36.27
N ARG A 96 -25.70 10.53 -35.91
CA ARG A 96 -26.71 10.96 -34.91
C ARG A 96 -26.09 11.23 -33.53
N THR A 97 -24.95 10.61 -33.22
CA THR A 97 -24.24 10.68 -31.94
C THR A 97 -23.21 11.79 -31.86
N GLY A 98 -23.10 12.63 -32.91
CA GLY A 98 -22.07 13.70 -32.99
C GLY A 98 -20.75 13.21 -33.55
N ASP A 99 -19.66 13.93 -33.25
CA ASP A 99 -18.33 13.62 -33.76
C ASP A 99 -17.82 12.29 -33.20
N LYS A 100 -17.49 11.37 -34.13
CA LYS A 100 -17.00 10.05 -33.74
C LYS A 100 -15.60 10.04 -33.21
N GLU A 101 -14.76 10.96 -33.64
CA GLU A 101 -13.38 11.12 -33.18
C GLU A 101 -13.36 11.51 -31.71
N ASP A 102 -14.17 12.50 -31.30
CA ASP A 102 -14.27 12.97 -29.91
C ASP A 102 -14.86 11.90 -29.00
N GLU A 103 -15.88 11.16 -29.48
CA GLU A 103 -16.45 10.04 -28.73
C GLU A 103 -15.42 8.94 -28.46
N MET A 104 -14.65 8.58 -29.50
CA MET A 104 -13.62 7.55 -29.38
C MET A 104 -12.45 8.02 -28.51
N ALA A 105 -12.05 9.28 -28.61
CA ALA A 105 -11.02 9.88 -27.75
C ALA A 105 -11.41 9.81 -26.28
N THR A 106 -12.65 10.20 -25.95
CA THR A 106 -13.17 10.17 -24.58
C THR A 106 -13.20 8.72 -24.02
N LYS A 107 -13.65 7.76 -24.82
CA LYS A 107 -13.68 6.35 -24.44
C LYS A 107 -12.26 5.77 -24.26
N ALA A 108 -11.34 6.10 -25.17
CA ALA A 108 -9.96 5.66 -25.13
C ALA A 108 -9.22 6.24 -23.90
N LEU A 109 -9.44 7.51 -23.59
CA LEU A 109 -8.89 8.13 -22.38
C LEU A 109 -9.39 7.44 -21.12
N LYS A 110 -10.69 7.15 -21.04
CA LYS A 110 -11.25 6.43 -19.89
C LYS A 110 -10.64 5.04 -19.71
N LEU A 111 -10.48 4.29 -20.80
CA LEU A 111 -9.82 2.98 -20.76
C LEU A 111 -8.36 3.11 -20.35
N HIS A 112 -7.64 4.10 -20.87
CA HIS A 112 -6.25 4.37 -20.55
C HIS A 112 -6.06 4.65 -19.04
N MET A 113 -6.92 5.50 -18.46
CA MET A 113 -6.89 5.78 -17.02
C MET A 113 -7.23 4.56 -16.18
N GLN A 114 -8.18 3.73 -16.63
CA GLN A 114 -8.50 2.46 -15.94
C GLN A 114 -7.34 1.47 -15.96
N ASP A 115 -6.57 1.41 -17.04
CA ASP A 115 -5.40 0.53 -17.14
C ASP A 115 -4.28 1.00 -16.21
N ILE A 116 -4.04 2.31 -16.11
CA ILE A 116 -3.10 2.90 -15.15
C ILE A 116 -3.54 2.57 -13.72
N GLU A 117 -4.81 2.81 -13.40
CA GLU A 117 -5.37 2.54 -12.07
C GLU A 117 -5.22 1.06 -11.67
N ARG A 118 -5.53 0.13 -12.60
CA ARG A 118 -5.33 -1.31 -12.37
C ARG A 118 -3.87 -1.66 -12.10
N ALA A 119 -2.95 -1.09 -12.86
CA ALA A 119 -1.53 -1.31 -12.63
C ALA A 119 -1.06 -0.76 -11.28
N MET A 120 -1.57 0.41 -10.85
CA MET A 120 -1.28 0.99 -9.54
C MET A 120 -1.79 0.14 -8.37
N PHE A 121 -2.93 -0.53 -8.53
CA PHE A 121 -3.44 -1.44 -7.50
C PHE A 121 -2.81 -2.84 -7.57
N PHE A 122 -2.74 -3.46 -8.76
CA PHE A 122 -2.49 -4.90 -8.92
C PHE A 122 -1.20 -5.23 -9.65
N GLY A 123 -0.45 -4.24 -10.12
CA GLY A 123 0.79 -4.44 -10.83
C GLY A 123 1.81 -5.25 -10.03
N LYS A 124 2.67 -5.99 -10.73
CA LYS A 124 3.79 -6.69 -10.13
C LYS A 124 5.07 -6.14 -10.72
N LYS A 125 5.97 -5.66 -9.84
CA LYS A 125 7.28 -5.17 -10.26
C LYS A 125 8.05 -6.24 -11.01
N HIS A 126 8.35 -5.99 -12.27
CA HIS A 126 9.11 -6.90 -13.11
C HIS A 126 9.80 -6.14 -14.23
N GLU A 127 10.95 -6.63 -14.65
CA GLU A 127 11.63 -6.20 -15.86
C GLU A 127 11.87 -7.42 -16.74
N SER A 128 11.35 -7.39 -17.94
CA SER A 128 11.63 -8.42 -18.94
C SER A 128 12.46 -7.83 -20.06
N ASN A 129 13.44 -8.59 -20.52
CA ASN A 129 14.17 -8.22 -21.72
C ASN A 129 13.19 -8.22 -22.91
N GLY A 130 12.88 -7.02 -23.40
CA GLY A 130 12.26 -6.87 -24.71
C GLY A 130 13.24 -7.34 -25.79
N THR A 131 13.38 -6.64 -26.88
CA THR A 131 14.55 -6.73 -27.75
C THR A 131 15.77 -6.15 -27.01
N SER A 132 16.92 -6.75 -27.10
CA SER A 132 18.12 -6.69 -26.27
C SER A 132 18.62 -5.33 -25.74
N ALA A 133 18.07 -4.21 -26.19
CA ALA A 133 18.39 -2.86 -25.71
C ALA A 133 17.18 -2.09 -25.15
N GLN A 134 15.97 -2.68 -25.16
CA GLN A 134 14.72 -2.00 -24.80
C GLN A 134 13.87 -2.86 -23.86
N PRO A 135 14.16 -2.83 -22.55
CA PRO A 135 13.46 -3.63 -21.58
C PRO A 135 12.00 -3.18 -21.43
N ARG A 136 11.09 -4.15 -21.25
CA ARG A 136 9.72 -3.89 -20.77
C ARG A 136 9.73 -3.82 -19.26
N ARG A 137 9.28 -2.71 -18.72
CA ARG A 137 9.17 -2.50 -17.26
C ARG A 137 7.71 -2.52 -16.86
N PHE A 138 7.45 -3.17 -15.75
CA PHE A 138 6.15 -3.26 -15.11
C PHE A 138 6.24 -2.62 -13.74
N THR A 139 5.33 -1.71 -13.45
CA THR A 139 5.26 -1.08 -12.13
C THR A 139 4.68 -2.04 -11.10
N GLY A 140 5.25 -2.04 -9.89
CA GLY A 140 4.63 -2.72 -8.75
C GLY A 140 3.47 -1.91 -8.23
N GLY A 141 2.34 -2.56 -8.01
CA GLY A 141 1.14 -1.96 -7.45
C GLY A 141 1.05 -2.12 -5.93
N LEU A 142 0.04 -1.49 -5.34
CA LEU A 142 -0.19 -1.47 -3.89
C LEU A 142 -0.26 -2.86 -3.27
N THR A 143 -1.04 -3.78 -3.85
CA THR A 143 -1.23 -5.13 -3.31
C THR A 143 0.05 -5.97 -3.28
N THR A 144 1.08 -5.58 -4.03
CA THR A 144 2.36 -6.29 -4.10
C THR A 144 3.49 -5.62 -3.33
N GLN A 145 3.37 -4.33 -3.06
CA GLN A 145 4.36 -3.54 -2.33
C GLN A 145 4.06 -3.44 -0.82
N ILE A 146 2.79 -3.47 -0.44
CA ILE A 146 2.39 -3.40 0.97
C ILE A 146 2.84 -4.67 1.69
N THR A 147 3.63 -4.52 2.74
CA THR A 147 4.12 -5.62 3.58
C THR A 147 3.19 -5.93 4.74
N ASN A 148 2.41 -4.95 5.22
CA ASN A 148 1.41 -5.14 6.25
C ASN A 148 0.16 -5.80 5.66
N VAL A 149 0.14 -7.13 5.64
CA VAL A 149 -0.93 -7.93 5.03
C VAL A 149 -1.70 -8.70 6.10
N LEU A 150 -2.98 -8.36 6.25
CA LEU A 150 -3.93 -9.07 7.10
C LEU A 150 -4.62 -10.17 6.27
N ASP A 151 -4.05 -11.38 6.28
CA ASP A 151 -4.62 -12.52 5.58
C ASP A 151 -5.57 -13.31 6.47
N ARG A 152 -6.84 -13.37 6.08
CA ARG A 152 -7.89 -14.09 6.84
C ARG A 152 -8.11 -15.53 6.37
N THR A 153 -7.26 -16.06 5.51
CA THR A 153 -7.37 -17.45 5.02
C THR A 153 -7.36 -18.46 6.16
N SER A 154 -6.44 -18.30 7.12
CA SER A 154 -6.31 -19.19 8.29
C SER A 154 -7.51 -19.14 9.24
N ALA A 155 -8.25 -18.03 9.27
CA ALA A 155 -9.46 -17.85 10.06
C ALA A 155 -10.75 -18.16 9.25
N SER A 156 -10.66 -18.99 8.22
CA SER A 156 -11.77 -19.31 7.31
C SER A 156 -12.44 -18.07 6.69
N GLY A 157 -11.67 -17.00 6.56
CA GLY A 157 -12.17 -15.72 6.06
C GLY A 157 -13.05 -14.95 7.05
N VAL A 158 -13.09 -15.35 8.31
CA VAL A 158 -13.91 -14.69 9.34
C VAL A 158 -13.12 -13.56 9.99
N MET A 159 -13.75 -12.42 10.19
CA MET A 159 -13.26 -11.28 10.97
C MET A 159 -14.42 -10.68 11.74
N THR A 160 -14.30 -10.61 13.06
CA THR A 160 -15.27 -9.95 13.94
C THR A 160 -15.01 -8.43 13.97
N GLU A 161 -15.99 -7.66 14.46
CA GLU A 161 -15.82 -6.22 14.67
C GLU A 161 -14.65 -5.93 15.62
N ASP A 162 -14.59 -6.64 16.75
CA ASP A 162 -13.51 -6.49 17.74
C ASP A 162 -12.10 -6.79 17.14
N GLN A 163 -12.01 -7.83 16.30
CA GLN A 163 -10.76 -8.14 15.59
C GLN A 163 -10.38 -7.07 14.58
N PHE A 164 -11.38 -6.47 13.91
CA PHE A 164 -11.13 -5.39 12.96
C PHE A 164 -10.69 -4.11 13.69
N ASP A 165 -11.36 -3.73 14.78
CA ASP A 165 -11.00 -2.58 15.59
C ASP A 165 -9.60 -2.75 16.20
N ARG A 166 -9.27 -3.94 16.69
CA ARG A 166 -7.93 -4.25 17.19
C ARG A 166 -6.88 -4.12 16.09
N ALA A 167 -7.12 -4.68 14.91
CA ALA A 167 -6.21 -4.55 13.78
C ALA A 167 -6.03 -3.09 13.34
N LEU A 168 -7.09 -2.27 13.42
CA LEU A 168 -6.98 -0.83 13.15
C LEU A 168 -6.04 -0.14 14.15
N ILE A 169 -6.14 -0.46 15.43
CA ILE A 169 -5.37 0.18 16.50
C ILE A 169 -3.90 -0.31 16.50
N GLU A 170 -3.71 -1.64 16.45
CA GLU A 170 -2.40 -2.27 16.66
C GLU A 170 -1.53 -2.28 15.39
N ASP A 171 -2.15 -2.50 14.20
CA ASP A 171 -1.41 -2.71 12.97
C ASP A 171 -1.51 -1.52 12.00
N ILE A 172 -2.69 -0.94 11.86
CA ILE A 172 -2.95 0.02 10.78
C ILE A 172 -2.62 1.44 11.20
N PHE A 173 -3.11 1.89 12.37
CA PHE A 173 -2.85 3.23 12.89
C PHE A 173 -1.61 3.32 13.79
N ALA A 174 -0.89 2.22 13.98
CA ALA A 174 0.38 2.21 14.71
C ALA A 174 1.43 3.13 14.06
N PHE A 175 1.36 3.28 12.73
CA PHE A 175 2.29 4.10 11.95
C PHE A 175 1.55 5.03 10.99
N GLY A 176 2.13 6.20 10.71
CA GLY A 176 1.63 7.15 9.74
C GLY A 176 0.60 8.14 10.28
N SER A 177 -0.27 8.61 9.39
CA SER A 177 -1.28 9.61 9.74
C SER A 177 -2.49 9.00 10.43
N LYS A 178 -3.25 9.86 11.15
CA LYS A 178 -4.50 9.48 11.80
C LYS A 178 -5.70 9.42 10.84
N GLN A 179 -5.50 9.80 9.60
CA GLN A 179 -6.52 9.72 8.56
C GLN A 179 -6.01 8.85 7.42
N LYS A 180 -6.74 7.76 7.14
CA LYS A 180 -6.40 6.84 6.06
C LYS A 180 -7.61 6.56 5.19
N ILE A 181 -7.37 6.19 3.95
CA ILE A 181 -8.44 5.82 3.02
C ILE A 181 -8.39 4.33 2.74
N MET A 182 -9.53 3.69 2.86
CA MET A 182 -9.74 2.28 2.59
C MET A 182 -10.51 2.11 1.29
N PHE A 183 -9.88 1.53 0.29
CA PHE A 183 -10.55 1.05 -0.90
C PHE A 183 -10.98 -0.39 -0.69
N CYS A 184 -12.27 -0.66 -0.76
CA CYS A 184 -12.80 -1.99 -0.42
C CYS A 184 -13.63 -2.59 -1.55
N GLY A 185 -13.70 -3.92 -1.54
CA GLY A 185 -14.62 -4.71 -2.37
C GLY A 185 -16.03 -4.74 -1.80
N ALA A 186 -16.99 -5.16 -2.61
CA ALA A 186 -18.41 -5.12 -2.25
C ALA A 186 -18.77 -5.96 -1.02
N LYS A 187 -18.11 -7.11 -0.81
CA LYS A 187 -18.37 -7.94 0.38
C LYS A 187 -17.84 -7.29 1.65
N VAL A 188 -16.64 -6.71 1.59
CA VAL A 188 -16.05 -5.98 2.73
C VAL A 188 -16.93 -4.79 3.11
N ALA A 189 -17.41 -4.02 2.13
CA ALA A 189 -18.34 -2.92 2.38
C ALA A 189 -19.63 -3.41 3.08
N GLY A 190 -20.17 -4.55 2.64
CA GLY A 190 -21.33 -5.17 3.28
C GLY A 190 -21.06 -5.64 4.72
N HIS A 191 -19.84 -6.12 5.01
CA HIS A 191 -19.43 -6.50 6.36
C HIS A 191 -19.32 -5.28 7.28
N LEU A 192 -18.66 -4.23 6.81
CA LEU A 192 -18.57 -2.97 7.55
C LEU A 192 -19.94 -2.37 7.84
N GLN A 193 -20.85 -2.42 6.88
CA GLN A 193 -22.23 -1.96 7.09
C GLN A 193 -22.98 -2.74 8.18
N LYS A 194 -22.65 -4.01 8.38
CA LYS A 194 -23.24 -4.81 9.47
C LYS A 194 -22.65 -4.46 10.84
N PHE A 195 -21.32 -4.18 10.91
CA PHE A 195 -20.69 -3.72 12.15
C PHE A 195 -21.23 -2.36 12.60
N GLY A 196 -21.58 -1.53 11.64
CA GLY A 196 -21.75 -0.11 11.87
C GLY A 196 -23.17 0.34 12.23
N LYS A 197 -24.10 -0.55 12.62
CA LYS A 197 -25.45 -0.09 12.95
C LYS A 197 -25.49 1.01 14.02
N ASP A 198 -24.52 1.01 14.93
CA ASP A 198 -24.44 1.95 16.05
C ASP A 198 -23.25 2.95 15.98
N ARG A 199 -22.26 2.71 15.14
CA ARG A 199 -21.02 3.50 15.01
C ARG A 199 -20.79 4.15 13.66
N TRP A 200 -21.57 3.77 12.68
CA TRP A 200 -21.43 4.23 11.30
C TRP A 200 -22.13 5.58 11.13
N GLN A 201 -21.35 6.63 11.04
CA GLN A 201 -21.85 7.93 10.65
C GLN A 201 -21.57 8.13 9.17
N PRO A 202 -22.59 8.07 8.28
CA PRO A 202 -22.42 8.43 6.88
C PRO A 202 -22.28 9.96 6.78
N THR A 203 -21.08 10.45 6.99
CA THR A 203 -20.77 11.86 6.77
C THR A 203 -20.19 11.99 5.38
N VAL A 204 -20.82 12.78 4.54
CA VAL A 204 -20.26 13.20 3.25
C VAL A 204 -19.13 14.18 3.58
N VAL A 205 -17.90 13.78 3.28
CA VAL A 205 -16.74 14.66 3.47
C VAL A 205 -16.80 15.73 2.36
N GLU A 206 -17.07 16.96 2.75
CA GLU A 206 -17.07 18.10 1.84
C GLU A 206 -15.67 18.28 1.22
N GLY A 207 -15.60 18.55 -0.09
CA GLY A 207 -14.36 18.82 -0.81
C GLY A 207 -13.71 17.63 -1.51
N THR A 208 -14.32 16.45 -1.48
CA THR A 208 -13.88 15.31 -2.29
C THR A 208 -14.52 15.34 -3.67
N TYR A 209 -13.70 15.37 -4.72
CA TYR A 209 -14.14 15.41 -6.12
C TYR A 209 -15.07 14.24 -6.49
N GLY A 210 -16.35 14.37 -6.26
CA GLY A 210 -17.38 13.41 -6.71
C GLY A 210 -17.27 12.00 -6.14
N VAL A 211 -16.52 11.78 -5.07
CA VAL A 211 -16.32 10.49 -4.43
C VAL A 211 -17.10 10.45 -3.11
N ASN A 212 -18.03 9.50 -2.99
CA ASN A 212 -18.74 9.25 -1.74
C ASN A 212 -17.82 8.46 -0.78
N LEU A 213 -17.34 9.12 0.25
CA LEU A 213 -16.56 8.52 1.33
C LEU A 213 -17.46 8.36 2.56
N THR A 214 -17.38 7.21 3.19
CA THR A 214 -18.04 6.96 4.47
C THR A 214 -16.97 6.85 5.55
N GLN A 215 -17.11 7.59 6.63
CA GLN A 215 -16.13 7.63 7.71
C GLN A 215 -16.43 6.54 8.74
N TYR A 216 -15.40 5.79 9.11
CA TYR A 216 -15.38 4.87 10.24
C TYR A 216 -14.39 5.43 11.28
N ALA A 217 -14.95 6.03 12.33
CA ALA A 217 -14.15 6.66 13.39
C ALA A 217 -13.74 5.64 14.44
N THR A 218 -12.45 5.60 14.76
CA THR A 218 -11.88 4.78 15.84
C THR A 218 -11.12 5.67 16.82
N PHE A 219 -10.81 5.13 17.98
CA PHE A 219 -9.97 5.83 18.97
C PHE A 219 -8.56 6.19 18.40
N ALA A 220 -8.03 5.36 17.52
CA ALA A 220 -6.69 5.54 16.94
C ALA A 220 -6.67 6.51 15.75
N GLY A 221 -7.78 6.66 15.05
CA GLY A 221 -7.88 7.53 13.87
C GLY A 221 -9.15 7.29 13.07
N ASP A 222 -9.27 8.02 11.97
CA ASP A 222 -10.40 8.02 11.05
C ASP A 222 -10.08 7.25 9.79
N LEU A 223 -10.92 6.26 9.48
CA LEU A 223 -10.84 5.48 8.26
C LEU A 223 -11.93 5.92 7.30
N MET A 224 -11.55 6.49 6.15
CA MET A 224 -12.47 6.84 5.08
C MET A 224 -12.64 5.66 4.14
N VAL A 225 -13.84 5.08 4.10
CA VAL A 225 -14.14 3.88 3.32
C VAL A 225 -14.74 4.26 1.97
N HIS A 226 -14.16 3.72 0.91
CA HIS A 226 -14.63 3.88 -0.46
C HIS A 226 -14.80 2.52 -1.15
N LEU A 227 -16.00 2.29 -1.71
CA LEU A 227 -16.27 1.12 -2.53
C LEU A 227 -15.64 1.30 -3.92
N HIS A 228 -14.61 0.51 -4.23
CA HIS A 228 -13.87 0.66 -5.48
C HIS A 228 -14.54 -0.12 -6.63
N PRO A 229 -14.95 0.56 -7.73
CA PRO A 229 -15.69 -0.10 -8.82
C PRO A 229 -14.91 -1.23 -9.52
N GLN A 230 -13.61 -1.06 -9.69
CA GLN A 230 -12.77 -2.05 -10.38
C GLN A 230 -12.55 -3.34 -9.57
N PHE A 231 -12.71 -3.30 -8.25
CA PHE A 231 -12.61 -4.51 -7.41
C PHE A 231 -13.67 -5.57 -7.72
N ARG A 232 -14.77 -5.18 -8.39
CA ARG A 232 -15.77 -6.13 -8.90
C ARG A 232 -15.25 -6.98 -10.06
N GLN A 233 -14.31 -6.45 -10.84
CA GLN A 233 -13.81 -7.09 -12.06
C GLN A 233 -12.61 -8.00 -11.81
N VAL A 234 -11.93 -7.82 -10.67
CA VAL A 234 -10.73 -8.58 -10.33
C VAL A 234 -11.08 -9.72 -9.38
N PRO A 235 -10.79 -10.99 -9.76
CA PRO A 235 -11.06 -12.14 -8.90
C PRO A 235 -10.39 -12.00 -7.52
N GLY A 236 -11.13 -12.31 -6.46
CA GLY A 236 -10.65 -12.22 -5.08
C GLY A 236 -10.70 -10.83 -4.44
N MET A 237 -10.86 -9.75 -5.22
CA MET A 237 -10.89 -8.39 -4.67
C MET A 237 -12.23 -7.98 -4.06
N ALA A 238 -13.30 -8.72 -4.34
CA ALA A 238 -14.59 -8.51 -3.65
C ALA A 238 -14.48 -8.69 -2.12
N ASN A 239 -13.54 -9.56 -1.69
CA ASN A 239 -13.29 -9.93 -0.29
C ASN A 239 -12.02 -9.26 0.28
N ALA A 240 -11.55 -8.23 -0.40
CA ALA A 240 -10.29 -7.57 -0.05
C ALA A 240 -10.48 -6.07 0.13
N ALA A 241 -9.57 -5.46 0.86
CA ALA A 241 -9.49 -4.02 1.04
C ALA A 241 -8.03 -3.57 1.10
N VAL A 242 -7.76 -2.42 0.52
CA VAL A 242 -6.45 -1.76 0.54
C VAL A 242 -6.59 -0.45 1.30
N ILE A 243 -5.82 -0.29 2.35
CA ILE A 243 -5.80 0.90 3.19
C ILE A 243 -4.54 1.68 2.87
N ILE A 244 -4.72 2.94 2.55
CA ILE A 244 -3.67 3.82 2.05
C ILE A 244 -3.57 5.06 2.92
N ASP A 245 -2.33 5.43 3.21
CA ASP A 245 -1.96 6.71 3.79
C ASP A 245 -1.41 7.61 2.68
N PHE A 246 -2.23 8.54 2.17
CA PHE A 246 -1.90 9.35 0.99
C PHE A 246 -0.62 10.18 1.09
N PRO A 247 -0.26 10.81 2.22
CA PRO A 247 1.01 11.51 2.38
C PRO A 247 2.25 10.68 2.02
N TYR A 248 2.17 9.35 2.17
CA TYR A 248 3.25 8.42 1.91
C TYR A 248 3.15 7.71 0.56
N LEU A 249 2.21 8.15 -0.30
CA LEU A 249 2.02 7.60 -1.64
C LEU A 249 2.15 8.70 -2.68
N LYS A 250 3.01 8.48 -3.69
CA LYS A 250 3.22 9.45 -4.76
C LYS A 250 3.08 8.82 -6.13
N TYR A 251 2.37 9.51 -6.99
CA TYR A 251 2.39 9.26 -8.43
C TYR A 251 3.66 9.87 -9.01
N ARG A 252 4.45 9.07 -9.71
CA ARG A 252 5.67 9.50 -10.39
C ARG A 252 5.56 9.22 -11.88
N TYR A 253 5.83 10.22 -12.67
CA TYR A 253 5.90 10.10 -14.13
C TYR A 253 7.28 10.53 -14.62
N LEU A 254 7.68 10.05 -15.79
CA LEU A 254 8.90 10.49 -16.43
C LEU A 254 8.68 11.90 -17.01
N ASP A 255 9.65 12.78 -16.84
CA ASP A 255 9.55 14.16 -17.28
C ASP A 255 9.20 14.25 -18.78
N GLY A 256 8.20 15.09 -19.12
CA GLY A 256 7.64 15.23 -20.46
C GLY A 256 6.82 14.02 -20.95
N ARG A 257 6.57 12.97 -20.15
CA ARG A 257 5.84 11.77 -20.56
C ARG A 257 4.65 11.43 -19.65
N ASP A 258 4.05 12.44 -19.05
CA ASP A 258 2.74 12.31 -18.43
C ASP A 258 1.66 12.13 -19.51
N THR A 259 0.42 11.88 -19.11
CA THR A 259 -0.68 11.59 -20.04
C THR A 259 -0.79 12.62 -21.15
N SER A 260 -0.51 12.21 -22.35
CA SER A 260 -0.55 13.04 -23.57
C SER A 260 -1.26 12.32 -24.70
N LEU A 261 -1.98 13.12 -25.51
CA LEU A 261 -2.58 12.65 -26.76
C LEU A 261 -1.61 12.89 -27.92
N LEU A 262 -1.08 11.82 -28.49
CA LEU A 262 -0.28 11.85 -29.70
C LEU A 262 -1.20 11.70 -30.90
N ARG A 263 -1.21 12.71 -31.75
CA ARG A 263 -2.07 12.76 -32.94
C ARG A 263 -1.34 12.23 -34.16
N ASP A 264 -2.11 11.84 -35.18
CA ASP A 264 -1.67 11.51 -36.55
C ASP A 264 -0.58 10.42 -36.56
N ARG A 265 -0.90 9.26 -35.93
CA ARG A 265 -0.02 8.10 -35.84
C ARG A 265 -0.31 6.99 -36.87
N GLN A 266 -1.14 7.28 -37.88
CA GLN A 266 -1.42 6.39 -39.00
C GLN A 266 -0.23 6.30 -39.95
N ALA A 267 -0.19 5.23 -40.76
CA ALA A 267 0.73 5.15 -41.88
C ALA A 267 0.34 6.14 -42.98
N ALA A 268 1.31 6.56 -43.82
CA ALA A 268 1.08 7.58 -44.81
C ALA A 268 0.10 7.16 -45.94
N ASP A 269 -0.10 5.88 -46.12
CA ASP A 269 -0.97 5.23 -47.11
C ASP A 269 -2.31 4.75 -46.53
N GLU A 270 -2.58 5.07 -45.27
CA GLU A 270 -3.76 4.61 -44.56
C GLU A 270 -4.89 5.66 -44.56
N ASP A 271 -6.06 5.31 -45.17
CA ASP A 271 -7.27 6.14 -45.19
C ASP A 271 -8.02 6.11 -43.86
N ALA A 272 -7.36 6.62 -42.78
CA ALA A 272 -7.88 6.71 -41.43
C ALA A 272 -7.03 7.63 -40.57
N VAL A 273 -7.63 8.19 -39.54
CA VAL A 273 -6.91 8.94 -38.50
C VAL A 273 -6.70 8.05 -37.30
N LYS A 274 -5.46 7.97 -36.83
CA LYS A 274 -5.06 7.20 -35.65
C LYS A 274 -4.43 8.11 -34.61
N HIS A 275 -4.96 8.06 -33.41
CA HIS A 275 -4.42 8.78 -32.26
C HIS A 275 -4.08 7.81 -31.14
N GLU A 276 -3.23 8.23 -30.24
CA GLU A 276 -2.73 7.41 -29.15
C GLU A 276 -2.55 8.22 -27.88
N PHE A 277 -3.10 7.73 -26.75
CA PHE A 277 -2.71 8.18 -25.44
C PHE A 277 -1.47 7.45 -24.98
N LEU A 278 -0.51 8.21 -24.45
CA LEU A 278 0.74 7.70 -23.91
C LEU A 278 0.97 8.27 -22.54
N THR A 279 1.32 7.41 -21.59
CA THR A 279 1.74 7.78 -20.25
C THR A 279 2.90 6.87 -19.82
N GLU A 280 3.91 7.44 -19.20
CA GLU A 280 4.97 6.67 -18.56
C GLU A 280 5.03 7.05 -17.09
N CYS A 281 4.49 6.20 -16.23
CA CYS A 281 4.34 6.47 -14.81
C CYS A 281 4.55 5.23 -13.94
N GLY A 282 4.71 5.47 -12.66
CA GLY A 282 4.85 4.44 -11.64
C GLY A 282 4.41 4.95 -10.28
N LEU A 283 4.31 4.03 -9.33
CA LEU A 283 3.92 4.30 -7.96
C LEU A 283 5.16 4.33 -7.07
N GLU A 284 5.36 5.44 -6.35
CA GLU A 284 6.32 5.53 -5.25
C GLU A 284 5.57 5.40 -3.94
N MET A 285 5.95 4.39 -3.17
CA MET A 285 5.41 4.14 -1.84
C MET A 285 6.52 4.35 -0.82
N MET A 286 6.29 5.26 0.12
CA MET A 286 7.16 5.51 1.26
C MET A 286 6.56 4.84 2.48
N GLN A 287 7.43 4.31 3.38
CA GLN A 287 7.01 3.71 4.64
C GLN A 287 5.87 2.69 4.47
N ASP A 288 6.17 1.56 3.89
CA ASP A 288 5.25 0.45 3.59
C ASP A 288 4.35 0.02 4.77
N LYS A 289 4.83 0.17 6.01
CA LYS A 289 4.08 -0.13 7.24
C LYS A 289 2.91 0.81 7.52
N THR A 290 2.87 1.99 6.85
CA THR A 290 1.74 2.92 7.01
C THR A 290 0.51 2.50 6.21
N HIS A 291 0.71 1.60 5.26
CA HIS A 291 -0.35 1.03 4.41
C HIS A 291 -0.72 -0.35 4.90
N ALA A 292 -1.93 -0.82 4.57
CA ALA A 292 -2.34 -2.18 4.91
C ALA A 292 -3.15 -2.82 3.77
N TYR A 293 -3.05 -4.13 3.66
CA TYR A 293 -3.82 -4.92 2.71
C TYR A 293 -4.54 -6.05 3.44
N ILE A 294 -5.88 -5.99 3.47
CA ILE A 294 -6.74 -7.04 4.01
C ILE A 294 -7.19 -7.92 2.86
N LYS A 295 -6.96 -9.22 2.95
CA LYS A 295 -7.38 -10.18 1.93
C LYS A 295 -8.14 -11.36 2.53
N ASN A 296 -8.96 -12.00 1.68
CA ASN A 296 -9.75 -13.17 2.04
C ASN A 296 -10.76 -12.96 3.18
N TRP A 297 -11.29 -11.75 3.30
CA TRP A 297 -12.34 -11.45 4.26
C TRP A 297 -13.70 -11.85 3.69
N ASN A 298 -14.07 -13.12 3.88
CA ASN A 298 -15.24 -13.74 3.26
C ASN A 298 -16.49 -13.61 4.13
N ASN A 299 -16.35 -13.70 5.43
CA ASN A 299 -17.46 -13.81 6.39
C ASN A 299 -17.21 -12.92 7.61
N ILE A 300 -18.30 -12.59 8.28
CA ILE A 300 -18.34 -12.05 9.64
C ILE A 300 -18.84 -13.11 10.59
N ALA A 301 -18.31 -13.11 11.80
CA ALA A 301 -18.83 -13.98 12.86
C ALA A 301 -20.15 -13.46 13.41
#